data_51ea212d01fc0e291d481f22ac80a434
#
_entry.id   51ea212d01fc0e291d481f22ac80a434
#
_cell.length_a   1.000
_cell.length_b   1.000
_cell.length_c   1.000
_cell.angle_alpha   90.00
_cell.angle_beta   90.00
_cell.angle_gamma   90.00
#
_symmetry.space_group_name_H-M   'P 1'
#
loop_
_entity.id
_entity.type
_entity.pdbx_description
1 polymer ?
#
loop_
_entity_poly.entity_id
_entity_poly.type
_entity_poly.pdbx_seq_one_letter_code
_entity_poly.pdbx_strand_id
1 'polypeptide(L)'
;MSASIILALRLVMAFVLYGFLGWALLVLWRDVQKQGTSLANRRVPGISLTIRHGHEAAVVKNFVQPEITVGRDPGCDIPLKDGTVSTRHAQLTYHHGQWWLGDLTSTNGTTLNKIAINMPTVLTSGDEIQCGATRLIVNLSTDAFVSPTEKLEKKKHD
;
A
#
# COMPACT_ATOMS: atom_id res chain seq x y z
N MET A 1 -42.21 49.38 -7.68
CA MET A 1 -42.02 48.38 -6.57
C MET A 1 -41.61 47.01 -7.07
N SER A 2 -42.02 46.59 -8.28
CA SER A 2 -41.75 45.25 -8.80
C SER A 2 -40.28 44.94 -9.13
N ALA A 3 -39.51 45.92 -9.63
CA ALA A 3 -38.11 45.72 -10.01
C ALA A 3 -37.16 45.45 -8.81
N SER A 4 -37.42 46.16 -7.68
CA SER A 4 -36.64 45.96 -6.47
C SER A 4 -36.85 44.59 -5.83
N ILE A 5 -38.11 44.10 -5.87
CA ILE A 5 -38.46 42.77 -5.35
C ILE A 5 -37.81 41.68 -6.21
N ILE A 6 -37.84 41.82 -7.55
CA ILE A 6 -37.19 40.87 -8.45
C ILE A 6 -35.68 40.84 -8.25
N LEU A 7 -35.03 42.00 -8.06
CA LEU A 7 -33.60 42.08 -7.77
C LEU A 7 -33.25 41.40 -6.44
N ALA A 8 -34.03 41.67 -5.39
CA ALA A 8 -33.82 41.02 -4.09
C ALA A 8 -33.95 39.51 -4.17
N LEU A 9 -34.97 39.01 -4.90
CA LEU A 9 -35.19 37.59 -5.07
C LEU A 9 -34.00 36.92 -5.82
N ARG A 10 -33.47 37.58 -6.86
CA ARG A 10 -32.32 37.10 -7.60
C ARG A 10 -31.09 37.03 -6.71
N LEU A 11 -30.83 38.03 -5.89
CA LEU A 11 -29.71 38.06 -4.95
C LEU A 11 -29.82 36.93 -3.90
N VAL A 12 -31.00 36.69 -3.36
CA VAL A 12 -31.25 35.59 -2.43
C VAL A 12 -31.00 34.23 -3.07
N MET A 13 -31.53 34.03 -4.29
CA MET A 13 -31.30 32.77 -5.02
C MET A 13 -29.81 32.55 -5.35
N ALA A 14 -29.12 33.61 -5.77
CA ALA A 14 -27.66 33.53 -6.03
C ALA A 14 -26.89 33.18 -4.75
N PHE A 15 -27.23 33.80 -3.63
CA PHE A 15 -26.60 33.52 -2.34
C PHE A 15 -26.81 32.06 -1.88
N VAL A 16 -28.02 31.55 -2.03
CA VAL A 16 -28.34 30.15 -1.71
C VAL A 16 -27.57 29.18 -2.62
N LEU A 17 -27.52 29.49 -3.92
CA LEU A 17 -26.82 28.67 -4.91
C LEU A 17 -25.31 28.61 -4.62
N TYR A 18 -24.68 29.77 -4.42
CA TYR A 18 -23.25 29.82 -4.13
C TYR A 18 -22.91 29.24 -2.76
N GLY A 19 -23.77 29.44 -1.77
CA GLY A 19 -23.63 28.80 -0.44
C GLY A 19 -23.70 27.27 -0.52
N PHE A 20 -24.65 26.74 -1.30
CA PHE A 20 -24.75 25.30 -1.53
C PHE A 20 -23.54 24.76 -2.29
N LEU A 21 -23.09 25.46 -3.32
CA LEU A 21 -21.91 25.04 -4.09
C LEU A 21 -20.64 25.04 -3.23
N GLY A 22 -20.43 26.06 -2.41
CA GLY A 22 -19.32 26.12 -1.47
C GLY A 22 -19.37 24.99 -0.44
N TRP A 23 -20.56 24.70 0.12
CA TRP A 23 -20.75 23.61 1.04
C TRP A 23 -20.46 22.24 0.37
N ALA A 24 -20.95 22.03 -0.85
CA ALA A 24 -20.72 20.80 -1.62
C ALA A 24 -19.22 20.59 -1.90
N LEU A 25 -18.49 21.67 -2.29
CA LEU A 25 -17.04 21.61 -2.49
C LEU A 25 -16.29 21.30 -1.20
N LEU A 26 -16.69 21.87 -0.06
CA LEU A 26 -16.09 21.58 1.23
C LEU A 26 -16.31 20.10 1.64
N VAL A 27 -17.49 19.57 1.40
CA VAL A 27 -17.80 18.16 1.69
C VAL A 27 -16.95 17.24 0.81
N LEU A 28 -16.87 17.54 -0.48
CA LEU A 28 -16.06 16.78 -1.44
C LEU A 28 -14.56 16.81 -1.06
N TRP A 29 -14.06 17.98 -0.69
CA TRP A 29 -12.66 18.14 -0.29
C TRP A 29 -12.34 17.38 1.01
N ARG A 30 -13.25 17.41 1.97
CA ARG A 30 -13.13 16.60 3.20
C ARG A 30 -13.16 15.10 2.93
N ASP A 31 -13.93 14.66 1.95
CA ASP A 31 -14.04 13.24 1.59
C ASP A 31 -12.76 12.74 0.89
N VAL A 32 -12.20 13.54 -0.01
CA VAL A 32 -10.90 13.26 -0.64
C VAL A 32 -9.78 13.20 0.40
N GLN A 33 -9.75 14.13 1.37
CA GLN A 33 -8.75 14.09 2.44
C GLN A 33 -8.90 12.89 3.36
N LYS A 34 -10.12 12.44 3.65
CA LYS A 34 -10.36 11.26 4.48
C LYS A 34 -9.89 9.95 3.81
N GLN A 35 -9.94 9.88 2.49
CA GLN A 35 -9.43 8.70 1.76
C GLN A 35 -7.91 8.57 1.89
N GLY A 36 -7.17 9.68 1.96
CA GLY A 36 -5.71 9.67 2.17
C GLY A 36 -5.29 9.26 3.58
N THR A 37 -6.08 9.58 4.61
CA THR A 37 -5.72 9.31 6.03
C THR A 37 -6.24 7.97 6.55
N SER A 38 -7.25 7.38 5.91
CA SER A 38 -7.75 6.04 6.27
C SER A 38 -6.72 4.92 6.07
N LEU A 39 -5.74 5.11 5.18
CA LEU A 39 -4.67 4.16 4.94
C LEU A 39 -3.58 4.22 6.03
N ALA A 40 -3.34 5.40 6.62
CA ALA A 40 -2.29 5.60 7.62
C ALA A 40 -2.64 5.06 9.03
N ASN A 41 -3.91 4.87 9.35
CA ASN A 41 -4.35 4.51 10.71
C ASN A 41 -4.82 3.05 10.85
N ARG A 42 -4.84 2.25 9.79
CA ARG A 42 -4.95 0.80 9.88
C ARG A 42 -3.56 0.26 10.18
N ARG A 43 -3.37 -0.32 11.37
CA ARG A 43 -2.17 -1.08 11.70
C ARG A 43 -1.99 -2.12 10.59
N VAL A 44 -1.01 -1.88 9.71
CA VAL A 44 -0.64 -2.84 8.66
C VAL A 44 -0.06 -4.04 9.39
N PRO A 45 -0.61 -5.24 9.24
CA PRO A 45 0.03 -6.42 9.80
C PRO A 45 1.41 -6.56 9.16
N GLY A 46 2.41 -6.80 10.00
CA GLY A 46 3.78 -6.95 9.53
C GLY A 46 3.89 -8.10 8.53
N ILE A 47 4.69 -7.91 7.50
CA ILE A 47 5.05 -8.96 6.54
C ILE A 47 6.55 -9.21 6.63
N SER A 48 6.93 -10.47 6.78
CA SER A 48 8.31 -10.95 6.66
C SER A 48 8.50 -11.59 5.31
N LEU A 49 9.54 -11.19 4.60
CA LEU A 49 9.93 -11.77 3.32
C LEU A 49 11.30 -12.43 3.45
N THR A 50 11.35 -13.74 3.24
CA THR A 50 12.60 -14.50 3.17
C THR A 50 13.08 -14.54 1.73
N ILE A 51 14.15 -13.84 1.43
CA ILE A 51 14.72 -13.67 0.10
C ILE A 51 15.81 -14.72 -0.11
N ARG A 52 15.73 -15.48 -1.19
CA ARG A 52 16.73 -16.47 -1.62
C ARG A 52 17.11 -16.22 -3.06
N HIS A 53 18.41 -16.07 -3.30
CA HIS A 53 18.97 -15.99 -4.65
C HIS A 53 19.95 -17.14 -4.87
N GLY A 54 19.60 -18.07 -5.76
CA GLY A 54 20.42 -19.25 -6.04
C GLY A 54 20.78 -20.04 -4.78
N HIS A 55 22.08 -20.21 -4.52
CA HIS A 55 22.62 -20.91 -3.36
C HIS A 55 23.06 -19.97 -2.21
N GLU A 56 22.78 -18.67 -2.33
CA GLU A 56 23.12 -17.71 -1.28
C GLU A 56 22.31 -17.93 -0.01
N ALA A 57 22.86 -17.44 1.11
CA ALA A 57 22.17 -17.49 2.40
C ALA A 57 20.84 -16.70 2.31
N ALA A 58 19.79 -17.26 2.88
CA ALA A 58 18.51 -16.60 2.94
C ALA A 58 18.57 -15.33 3.79
N VAL A 59 18.05 -14.22 3.26
CA VAL A 59 17.94 -12.94 3.96
C VAL A 59 16.49 -12.69 4.33
N VAL A 60 16.20 -12.43 5.61
CA VAL A 60 14.86 -12.11 6.07
C VAL A 60 14.76 -10.59 6.24
N LYS A 61 13.75 -9.99 5.61
CA LYS A 61 13.40 -8.59 5.78
C LYS A 61 11.98 -8.45 6.29
N ASN A 62 11.78 -7.58 7.28
CA ASN A 62 10.47 -7.31 7.89
C ASN A 62 10.00 -5.93 7.48
N PHE A 63 8.72 -5.82 7.12
CA PHE A 63 8.08 -4.58 6.69
C PHE A 63 6.79 -4.36 7.46
N VAL A 64 6.51 -3.09 7.76
CA VAL A 64 5.27 -2.63 8.39
C VAL A 64 4.57 -1.55 7.56
N GLN A 65 5.16 -1.19 6.42
CA GLN A 65 4.59 -0.24 5.49
C GLN A 65 3.57 -0.91 4.55
N PRO A 66 2.52 -0.19 4.11
CA PRO A 66 1.44 -0.77 3.31
C PRO A 66 1.83 -1.04 1.85
N GLU A 67 2.99 -0.58 1.43
CA GLU A 67 3.48 -0.72 0.06
C GLU A 67 4.96 -1.11 0.08
N ILE A 68 5.33 -2.14 -0.67
CA ILE A 68 6.69 -2.67 -0.76
C ILE A 68 7.00 -2.90 -2.24
N THR A 69 8.05 -2.26 -2.73
CA THR A 69 8.51 -2.41 -4.10
C THR A 69 9.67 -3.40 -4.18
N VAL A 70 9.61 -4.27 -5.20
CA VAL A 70 10.64 -5.28 -5.49
C VAL A 70 11.20 -5.03 -6.88
N GLY A 71 12.51 -5.00 -7.01
CA GLY A 71 13.14 -4.78 -8.30
C GLY A 71 14.65 -4.73 -8.23
N ARG A 72 15.29 -4.51 -9.40
CA ARG A 72 16.76 -4.39 -9.49
C ARG A 72 17.26 -3.01 -9.06
N ASP A 73 16.39 -1.99 -9.05
CA ASP A 73 16.77 -0.65 -8.63
C ASP A 73 17.13 -0.63 -7.14
N PRO A 74 18.30 -0.04 -6.75
CA PRO A 74 18.65 0.20 -5.36
C PRO A 74 17.62 1.02 -4.58
N GLY A 75 16.78 1.83 -5.26
CA GLY A 75 15.69 2.59 -4.69
C GLY A 75 14.44 1.77 -4.33
N CYS A 76 14.38 0.48 -4.70
CA CYS A 76 13.31 -0.40 -4.26
C CYS A 76 13.49 -0.79 -2.78
N ASP A 77 12.39 -1.09 -2.09
CA ASP A 77 12.43 -1.58 -0.70
C ASP A 77 13.15 -2.93 -0.60
N ILE A 78 13.02 -3.74 -1.66
CA ILE A 78 13.71 -5.01 -1.84
C ILE A 78 14.53 -4.94 -3.12
N PRO A 79 15.76 -4.42 -3.05
CA PRO A 79 16.66 -4.44 -4.20
C PRO A 79 17.21 -5.86 -4.42
N LEU A 80 17.01 -6.38 -5.63
CA LEU A 80 17.47 -7.69 -6.05
C LEU A 80 18.65 -7.55 -7.01
N LYS A 81 19.79 -8.15 -6.66
CA LYS A 81 20.99 -8.18 -7.51
C LYS A 81 20.89 -9.27 -8.57
N ASP A 82 19.86 -9.23 -9.39
CA ASP A 82 19.54 -10.22 -10.39
C ASP A 82 19.28 -9.54 -11.74
N GLY A 83 20.09 -9.84 -12.75
CA GLY A 83 19.99 -9.26 -14.09
C GLY A 83 18.68 -9.62 -14.82
N THR A 84 18.01 -10.69 -14.39
CA THR A 84 16.72 -11.13 -14.96
C THR A 84 15.52 -10.41 -14.35
N VAL A 85 15.74 -9.58 -13.31
CA VAL A 85 14.72 -8.79 -12.64
C VAL A 85 14.67 -7.38 -13.23
N SER A 86 13.49 -6.88 -13.55
CA SER A 86 13.27 -5.51 -14.03
C SER A 86 13.62 -4.46 -12.96
N THR A 87 13.89 -3.22 -13.35
CA THR A 87 14.23 -2.09 -12.46
C THR A 87 13.19 -1.98 -11.33
N ARG A 88 11.90 -1.97 -11.68
CA ARG A 88 10.77 -2.18 -10.79
C ARG A 88 10.00 -3.38 -11.34
N HIS A 89 9.98 -4.47 -10.60
CA HIS A 89 9.50 -5.76 -11.13
C HIS A 89 8.11 -6.09 -10.60
N ALA A 90 7.95 -6.02 -9.30
CA ALA A 90 6.70 -6.34 -8.62
C ALA A 90 6.46 -5.40 -7.45
N GLN A 91 5.22 -5.37 -6.98
CA GLN A 91 4.77 -4.56 -5.86
C GLN A 91 3.87 -5.38 -4.95
N LEU A 92 4.13 -5.29 -3.65
CA LEU A 92 3.23 -5.83 -2.64
C LEU A 92 2.48 -4.65 -2.02
N THR A 93 1.15 -4.75 -1.95
CA THR A 93 0.30 -3.69 -1.37
C THR A 93 -0.67 -4.28 -0.34
N TYR A 94 -0.85 -3.56 0.77
CA TYR A 94 -1.83 -3.94 1.79
C TYR A 94 -3.08 -3.08 1.66
N HIS A 95 -4.18 -3.69 1.26
CA HIS A 95 -5.49 -3.03 1.18
C HIS A 95 -6.63 -4.03 1.42
N HIS A 96 -7.78 -3.53 1.84
CA HIS A 96 -8.95 -4.34 2.20
C HIS A 96 -8.69 -5.46 3.21
N GLY A 97 -7.68 -5.26 4.09
CA GLY A 97 -7.35 -6.26 5.11
C GLY A 97 -6.44 -7.41 4.64
N GLN A 98 -5.91 -7.35 3.42
CA GLN A 98 -5.11 -8.39 2.79
C GLN A 98 -3.88 -7.83 2.09
N TRP A 99 -2.82 -8.64 1.99
CA TRP A 99 -1.67 -8.35 1.15
C TRP A 99 -1.93 -8.83 -0.27
N TRP A 100 -1.57 -8.01 -1.23
CA TRP A 100 -1.71 -8.26 -2.66
C TRP A 100 -0.37 -8.16 -3.35
N LEU A 101 -0.14 -9.06 -4.31
CA LEU A 101 1.02 -9.04 -5.19
C LEU A 101 0.56 -8.60 -6.58
N GLY A 102 1.24 -7.60 -7.14
CA GLY A 102 1.07 -7.14 -8.52
C GLY A 102 2.38 -7.15 -9.27
N ASP A 103 2.37 -7.58 -10.53
CA ASP A 103 3.48 -7.42 -11.45
C ASP A 103 3.47 -6.00 -12.04
N LEU A 104 4.62 -5.34 -12.08
CA LEU A 104 4.78 -3.98 -12.62
C LEU A 104 5.22 -4.00 -14.10
N THR A 105 4.57 -4.82 -14.90
CA THR A 105 4.89 -4.99 -16.32
C THR A 105 6.35 -5.44 -16.50
N SER A 106 6.75 -6.41 -15.70
CA SER A 106 8.12 -6.92 -15.71
C SER A 106 8.43 -7.66 -17.03
N THR A 107 9.69 -7.69 -17.41
CA THR A 107 10.12 -8.32 -18.69
C THR A 107 9.94 -9.83 -18.68
N ASN A 108 10.23 -10.49 -17.55
CA ASN A 108 10.16 -11.94 -17.42
C ASN A 108 8.92 -12.45 -16.68
N GLY A 109 8.07 -11.54 -16.20
CA GLY A 109 6.88 -11.86 -15.42
C GLY A 109 7.20 -12.25 -13.97
N THR A 110 6.18 -12.16 -13.14
CA THR A 110 6.19 -12.60 -11.74
C THR A 110 5.37 -13.89 -11.61
N THR A 111 5.85 -14.85 -10.84
CA THR A 111 5.06 -16.05 -10.52
C THR A 111 4.77 -16.12 -9.03
N LEU A 112 3.59 -16.66 -8.71
CA LEU A 112 3.16 -16.98 -7.35
C LEU A 112 2.94 -18.50 -7.28
N ASN A 113 3.65 -19.20 -6.41
CA ASN A 113 3.59 -20.66 -6.29
C ASN A 113 3.76 -21.37 -7.64
N LYS A 114 4.72 -20.88 -8.47
CA LYS A 114 5.04 -21.37 -9.83
C LYS A 114 3.98 -21.08 -10.89
N ILE A 115 2.93 -20.31 -10.57
CA ILE A 115 1.89 -19.88 -11.52
C ILE A 115 2.14 -18.43 -11.87
N ALA A 116 2.20 -18.09 -13.17
CA ALA A 116 2.38 -16.72 -13.62
C ALA A 116 1.16 -15.86 -13.25
N ILE A 117 1.38 -14.68 -12.70
CA ILE A 117 0.31 -13.74 -12.36
C ILE A 117 0.17 -12.68 -13.48
N ASN A 118 -1.06 -12.46 -13.90
CA ASN A 118 -1.41 -11.41 -14.88
C ASN A 118 -2.28 -10.31 -14.28
N MET A 119 -2.70 -10.48 -13.04
CA MET A 119 -3.50 -9.53 -12.28
C MET A 119 -3.10 -9.56 -10.81
N PRO A 120 -3.39 -8.49 -10.04
CA PRO A 120 -3.13 -8.49 -8.61
C PRO A 120 -3.77 -9.68 -7.91
N THR A 121 -2.98 -10.41 -7.14
CA THR A 121 -3.37 -11.67 -6.50
C THR A 121 -3.13 -11.57 -4.99
N VAL A 122 -4.05 -12.10 -4.19
CA VAL A 122 -3.94 -12.10 -2.72
C VAL A 122 -2.82 -13.03 -2.28
N LEU A 123 -2.03 -12.56 -1.31
CA LEU A 123 -0.95 -13.33 -0.68
C LEU A 123 -1.41 -13.96 0.63
N THR A 124 -0.93 -15.18 0.86
CA THR A 124 -1.07 -15.90 2.11
C THR A 124 0.30 -16.25 2.70
N SER A 125 0.32 -16.60 4.00
CA SER A 125 1.56 -17.02 4.63
C SER A 125 2.04 -18.36 4.05
N GLY A 126 3.31 -18.43 3.69
CA GLY A 126 3.92 -19.59 3.04
C GLY A 126 3.99 -19.48 1.52
N ASP A 127 3.36 -18.48 0.91
CA ASP A 127 3.43 -18.28 -0.55
C ASP A 127 4.86 -18.00 -1.02
N GLU A 128 5.20 -18.58 -2.17
CA GLU A 128 6.48 -18.39 -2.85
C GLU A 128 6.29 -17.48 -4.06
N ILE A 129 6.88 -16.29 -4.00
CA ILE A 129 6.95 -15.33 -5.10
C ILE A 129 8.27 -15.52 -5.82
N GLN A 130 8.25 -15.63 -7.15
CA GLN A 130 9.47 -15.68 -7.94
C GLN A 130 9.53 -14.50 -8.91
N CYS A 131 10.64 -13.75 -8.82
CA CYS A 131 11.01 -12.66 -9.70
C CYS A 131 12.35 -13.01 -10.34
N GLY A 132 12.36 -13.39 -11.62
CA GLY A 132 13.54 -13.89 -12.28
C GLY A 132 14.11 -15.15 -11.61
N ALA A 133 15.41 -15.15 -11.23
CA ALA A 133 16.03 -16.25 -10.51
C ALA A 133 15.89 -16.14 -8.98
N THR A 134 15.30 -15.06 -8.47
CA THR A 134 15.15 -14.79 -7.04
C THR A 134 13.79 -15.23 -6.54
N ARG A 135 13.77 -15.90 -5.37
CA ARG A 135 12.55 -16.36 -4.68
C ARG A 135 12.35 -15.62 -3.38
N LEU A 136 11.11 -15.24 -3.11
CA LEU A 136 10.70 -14.60 -1.87
C LEU A 136 9.60 -15.45 -1.23
N ILE A 137 9.81 -15.89 0.02
CA ILE A 137 8.80 -16.63 0.79
C ILE A 137 8.11 -15.64 1.71
N VAL A 138 6.79 -15.60 1.63
CA VAL A 138 5.93 -14.71 2.39
C VAL A 138 5.61 -15.29 3.75
N ASN A 139 5.82 -14.52 4.82
CA ASN A 139 5.33 -14.85 6.17
C ASN A 139 4.54 -13.65 6.69
N LEU A 140 3.24 -13.83 6.84
CA LEU A 140 2.34 -12.81 7.37
C LEU A 140 2.28 -12.96 8.90
N SER A 141 2.64 -11.90 9.62
CA SER A 141 2.46 -11.87 11.07
C SER A 141 1.04 -11.42 11.39
N THR A 142 0.33 -12.22 12.15
CA THR A 142 -0.97 -11.83 12.72
C THR A 142 -0.79 -10.77 13.82
N ASP A 143 0.38 -10.73 14.45
CA ASP A 143 0.76 -9.74 15.44
C ASP A 143 1.57 -8.61 14.78
N ALA A 144 1.16 -7.36 15.00
CA ALA A 144 1.99 -6.20 14.63
C ALA A 144 3.36 -6.39 15.28
N PHE A 145 4.46 -6.34 14.49
CA PHE A 145 5.81 -6.40 15.03
C PHE A 145 5.96 -5.30 16.09
N VAL A 146 5.99 -5.69 17.36
CA VAL A 146 6.38 -4.81 18.45
C VAL A 146 7.86 -4.58 18.28
N SER A 147 8.26 -3.33 18.04
CA SER A 147 9.66 -2.94 17.95
C SER A 147 10.43 -3.47 19.16
N PRO A 148 11.68 -3.95 19.00
CA PRO A 148 12.48 -4.50 20.10
C PRO A 148 12.60 -3.57 21.32
N THR A 149 12.50 -2.26 21.11
CA THR A 149 12.50 -1.23 22.17
C THR A 149 11.29 -1.30 23.10
N GLU A 150 10.11 -1.70 22.60
CA GLU A 150 8.90 -1.76 23.43
C GLU A 150 8.87 -3.00 24.35
N LYS A 151 9.62 -4.05 23.99
CA LYS A 151 9.81 -5.25 24.85
C LYS A 151 10.68 -4.99 26.06
N LEU A 152 11.56 -3.99 26.03
CA LEU A 152 12.46 -3.68 27.14
C LEU A 152 11.76 -2.85 28.25
N GLU A 153 10.77 -2.03 27.89
CA GLU A 153 10.03 -1.26 28.89
C GLU A 153 9.05 -2.11 29.70
N LYS A 154 8.41 -3.11 29.08
CA LYS A 154 7.49 -4.02 29.80
C LYS A 154 8.18 -4.95 30.82
N LYS A 155 9.51 -5.16 30.70
CA LYS A 155 10.27 -6.02 31.62
C LYS A 155 10.82 -5.28 32.86
N LYS A 156 10.60 -3.97 32.93
CA LYS A 156 11.13 -3.11 34.02
C LYS A 156 10.05 -2.75 35.06
N HIS A 157 8.81 -3.22 34.89
CA HIS A 157 7.65 -2.94 35.77
C HIS A 157 6.99 -4.18 36.36
N ASP A 158 7.67 -5.36 36.33
CA ASP A 158 7.28 -6.55 37.13
C ASP A 158 8.28 -6.82 38.24
#